data_599996faecc7874b3703f6aa79def98e
#
_entry.id   599996faecc7874b3703f6aa79def98e
#
_cell.length_a   1.000
_cell.length_b   1.000
_cell.length_c   1.000
_cell.angle_alpha   90.00
_cell.angle_beta   90.00
_cell.angle_gamma   90.00
#
_symmetry.space_group_name_H-M   'P 1'
#
loop_
_entity.id
_entity.type
_entity.pdbx_description
1 polymer ?
#
loop_
_entity_poly.entity_id
_entity_poly.type
_entity_poly.pdbx_seq_one_letter_code
_entity_poly.pdbx_strand_id
1 'polypeptide(L)'
;KKAKAQASKKLTWDKLEGIAFGQMGMSVEDFYDMIPKHFFNKMDGFFELEQLRDRSDWERTRWQTCYLLNIQLPRGKHLKLKDLIHFAWEKKDVKKGYNKLKNKAEYIKKLEDHGK
;
A
#
# COMPACT_ATOMS: atom_id res chain seq x y z
N LYS A 1 -27.33 -0.50 4.61
CA LYS A 1 -26.95 0.84 4.07
C LYS A 1 -26.10 0.59 2.83
N LYS A 2 -26.66 0.86 1.65
CA LYS A 2 -25.98 0.72 0.35
C LYS A 2 -24.84 1.73 0.31
N ALA A 3 -23.61 1.25 0.14
CA ALA A 3 -22.48 2.09 -0.19
C ALA A 3 -22.79 2.82 -1.51
N LYS A 4 -22.87 4.16 -1.46
CA LYS A 4 -22.96 4.97 -2.67
C LYS A 4 -21.70 4.70 -3.47
N ALA A 5 -21.86 4.07 -4.63
CA ALA A 5 -20.83 3.98 -5.63
C ALA A 5 -20.31 5.40 -5.90
N GLN A 6 -19.05 5.65 -5.61
CA GLN A 6 -18.40 6.90 -6.01
C GLN A 6 -18.46 6.92 -7.53
N ALA A 7 -19.30 7.79 -8.06
CA ALA A 7 -19.34 8.07 -9.49
C ALA A 7 -17.90 8.41 -9.90
N SER A 8 -17.32 7.64 -10.81
CA SER A 8 -16.02 7.91 -11.39
C SER A 8 -16.06 9.33 -11.94
N LYS A 9 -15.37 10.25 -11.30
CA LYS A 9 -15.27 11.64 -11.76
C LYS A 9 -14.64 11.57 -13.15
N LYS A 10 -15.45 11.90 -14.16
CA LYS A 10 -14.98 11.93 -15.57
C LYS A 10 -13.71 12.77 -15.62
N LEU A 11 -12.69 12.24 -16.25
CA LEU A 11 -11.45 12.95 -16.51
C LEU A 11 -11.77 14.05 -17.55
N THR A 12 -11.66 15.32 -17.14
CA THR A 12 -11.89 16.49 -17.99
C THR A 12 -10.54 17.04 -18.45
N TRP A 13 -10.55 17.81 -19.54
CA TRP A 13 -9.34 18.44 -20.07
C TRP A 13 -8.69 19.35 -19.04
N ASP A 14 -9.47 20.18 -18.36
CA ASP A 14 -8.99 21.08 -17.30
C ASP A 14 -8.27 20.33 -16.16
N LYS A 15 -8.74 19.12 -15.83
CA LYS A 15 -8.07 18.27 -14.82
C LYS A 15 -6.75 17.71 -15.32
N LEU A 16 -6.68 17.34 -16.60
CA LEU A 16 -5.42 16.88 -17.20
C LEU A 16 -4.38 17.99 -17.19
N GLU A 17 -4.77 19.20 -17.59
CA GLU A 17 -3.91 20.38 -17.52
C GLU A 17 -3.47 20.69 -16.09
N GLY A 18 -4.40 20.62 -15.12
CA GLY A 18 -4.09 20.81 -13.71
C GLY A 18 -3.07 19.80 -13.17
N ILE A 19 -3.15 18.54 -13.61
CA ILE A 19 -2.17 17.51 -13.29
C ILE A 19 -0.84 17.80 -13.97
N ALA A 20 -0.86 18.07 -15.28
CA ALA A 20 0.35 18.31 -16.07
C ALA A 20 1.14 19.52 -15.56
N PHE A 21 0.46 20.67 -15.45
CA PHE A 21 1.14 21.92 -15.10
C PHE A 21 1.33 22.08 -13.59
N GLY A 22 0.30 21.74 -12.79
CA GLY A 22 0.32 21.94 -11.35
C GLY A 22 1.07 20.87 -10.58
N GLN A 23 0.82 19.60 -10.87
CA GLN A 23 1.42 18.50 -10.10
C GLN A 23 2.73 18.01 -10.71
N MET A 24 2.76 17.79 -12.02
CA MET A 24 3.94 17.27 -12.70
C MET A 24 4.94 18.35 -13.12
N GLY A 25 4.56 19.64 -13.04
CA GLY A 25 5.44 20.75 -13.39
C GLY A 25 5.86 20.78 -14.87
N MET A 26 4.98 20.30 -15.76
CA MET A 26 5.24 20.31 -17.20
C MET A 26 5.05 21.72 -17.77
N SER A 27 5.82 22.07 -18.79
CA SER A 27 5.53 23.25 -19.60
C SER A 27 4.28 23.01 -20.46
N VAL A 28 3.66 24.12 -20.89
CA VAL A 28 2.48 24.05 -21.77
C VAL A 28 2.87 23.42 -23.10
N GLU A 29 4.02 23.78 -23.64
CA GLU A 29 4.57 23.25 -24.90
C GLU A 29 4.80 21.74 -24.81
N ASP A 30 5.48 21.28 -23.76
CA ASP A 30 5.72 19.83 -23.55
C ASP A 30 4.43 19.03 -23.48
N PHE A 31 3.41 19.58 -22.83
CA PHE A 31 2.12 18.89 -22.68
C PHE A 31 1.39 18.75 -24.03
N TYR A 32 1.33 19.81 -24.82
CA TYR A 32 0.62 19.80 -26.11
C TYR A 32 1.38 19.10 -27.22
N ASP A 33 2.70 19.07 -27.17
CA ASP A 33 3.54 18.36 -28.14
C ASP A 33 3.64 16.86 -27.84
N MET A 34 3.26 16.46 -26.64
CA MET A 34 3.36 15.07 -26.21
C MET A 34 2.23 14.19 -26.74
N ILE A 35 2.59 13.02 -27.25
CA ILE A 35 1.60 12.00 -27.62
C ILE A 35 0.84 11.55 -26.35
N PRO A 36 -0.50 11.39 -26.40
CA PRO A 36 -1.31 11.02 -25.24
C PRO A 36 -0.81 9.79 -24.49
N LYS A 37 -0.37 8.78 -25.19
CA LYS A 37 0.22 7.58 -24.57
C LYS A 37 1.42 7.90 -23.69
N HIS A 38 2.30 8.78 -24.12
CA HIS A 38 3.48 9.17 -23.36
C HIS A 38 3.12 10.02 -22.16
N PHE A 39 2.10 10.86 -22.30
CA PHE A 39 1.58 11.64 -21.19
C PHE A 39 1.04 10.74 -20.07
N PHE A 40 0.20 9.76 -20.40
CA PHE A 40 -0.34 8.85 -19.39
C PHE A 40 0.75 7.99 -18.73
N ASN A 41 1.71 7.50 -19.48
CA ASN A 41 2.85 6.77 -18.92
C ASN A 41 3.67 7.64 -17.95
N LYS A 42 3.89 8.91 -18.31
CA LYS A 42 4.59 9.87 -17.44
C LYS A 42 3.79 10.18 -16.19
N MET A 43 2.48 10.32 -16.33
CA MET A 43 1.56 10.56 -15.22
C MET A 43 1.54 9.37 -14.24
N ASP A 44 1.46 8.16 -14.75
CA ASP A 44 1.48 6.94 -13.92
C ASP A 44 2.81 6.83 -13.15
N GLY A 45 3.94 7.02 -13.83
CA GLY A 45 5.26 7.02 -13.19
C GLY A 45 5.42 8.12 -12.14
N PHE A 46 4.85 9.30 -12.38
CA PHE A 46 4.85 10.38 -11.41
C PHE A 46 4.05 10.00 -10.15
N PHE A 47 2.84 9.48 -10.31
CA PHE A 47 2.02 9.06 -9.17
C PHE A 47 2.60 7.87 -8.41
N GLU A 48 3.22 6.92 -9.11
CA GLU A 48 3.96 5.84 -8.44
C GLU A 48 5.10 6.38 -7.57
N LEU A 49 5.88 7.32 -8.09
CA LEU A 49 6.97 7.94 -7.34
C LEU A 49 6.45 8.71 -6.11
N GLU A 50 5.38 9.49 -6.27
CA GLU A 50 4.75 10.21 -5.16
C GLU A 50 4.22 9.26 -4.08
N GLN A 51 3.60 8.15 -4.47
CA GLN A 51 3.17 7.12 -3.52
C GLN A 51 4.34 6.49 -2.78
N LEU A 52 5.46 6.24 -3.45
CA LEU A 52 6.67 5.71 -2.80
C LEU A 52 7.26 6.71 -1.82
N ARG A 53 7.29 8.00 -2.16
CA ARG A 53 7.74 9.07 -1.26
C ARG A 53 6.86 9.18 -0.03
N ASP A 54 5.54 9.23 -0.22
CA ASP A 54 4.56 9.31 0.87
C ASP A 54 4.69 8.11 1.82
N ARG A 55 4.79 6.88 1.28
CA ARG A 55 5.04 5.68 2.09
C ARG A 55 6.34 5.78 2.88
N SER A 56 7.42 6.20 2.25
CA SER A 56 8.73 6.36 2.90
C SER A 56 8.67 7.36 4.05
N ASP A 57 7.97 8.47 3.86
CA ASP A 57 7.83 9.52 4.87
C ASP A 57 6.98 9.04 6.07
N TRP A 58 5.89 8.34 5.80
CA TRP A 58 5.07 7.73 6.84
C TRP A 58 5.81 6.64 7.62
N GLU A 59 6.58 5.79 6.95
CA GLU A 59 7.40 4.76 7.59
C GLU A 59 8.49 5.39 8.45
N ARG A 60 9.15 6.44 7.98
CA ARG A 60 10.14 7.20 8.75
C ARG A 60 9.52 7.83 9.99
N THR A 61 8.37 8.46 9.85
CA THR A 61 7.62 9.06 10.96
C THR A 61 7.23 8.00 12.00
N ARG A 62 6.72 6.85 11.55
CA ARG A 62 6.38 5.72 12.43
C ARG A 62 7.59 5.23 13.19
N TRP A 63 8.72 5.06 12.50
CA TRP A 63 9.96 4.62 13.13
C TRP A 63 10.44 5.60 14.21
N GLN A 64 10.47 6.89 13.91
CA GLN A 64 10.87 7.94 14.85
C GLN A 64 9.95 7.98 16.06
N THR A 65 8.66 7.97 15.84
CA THR A 65 7.65 8.00 16.91
C THR A 65 7.77 6.75 17.79
N CYS A 66 7.91 5.58 17.22
CA CYS A 66 8.06 4.32 17.95
C CYS A 66 9.34 4.35 18.80
N TYR A 67 10.44 4.87 18.28
CA TYR A 67 11.70 5.00 19.00
C TYR A 67 11.57 5.95 20.20
N LEU A 68 10.97 7.12 20.00
CA LEU A 68 10.75 8.10 21.07
C LEU A 68 9.83 7.56 22.17
N LEU A 69 8.78 6.85 21.81
CA LEU A 69 7.88 6.23 22.77
C LEU A 69 8.57 5.12 23.57
N ASN A 70 9.41 4.31 22.94
CA ASN A 70 10.14 3.24 23.62
C ASN A 70 11.13 3.76 24.68
N ILE A 71 11.67 4.97 24.51
CA ILE A 71 12.53 5.59 25.53
C ILE A 71 11.74 5.90 26.81
N GLN A 72 10.44 6.20 26.70
CA GLN A 72 9.58 6.57 27.82
C GLN A 72 8.92 5.36 28.50
N LEU A 73 9.02 4.18 27.91
CA LEU A 73 8.39 2.97 28.44
C LEU A 73 9.20 2.42 29.64
N PRO A 74 8.51 1.84 30.64
CA PRO A 74 9.17 1.17 31.75
C PRO A 74 10.02 -0.01 31.26
N ARG A 75 11.05 -0.37 32.06
CA ARG A 75 11.92 -1.51 31.76
C ARG A 75 11.11 -2.80 31.50
N GLY A 76 11.41 -3.47 30.40
CA GLY A 76 10.75 -4.71 30.01
C GLY A 76 9.51 -4.54 29.10
N LYS A 77 9.06 -3.30 28.85
CA LYS A 77 8.00 -3.04 27.87
C LYS A 77 8.60 -2.49 26.59
N HIS A 78 8.21 -3.08 25.46
CA HIS A 78 8.67 -2.69 24.12
C HIS A 78 7.49 -2.56 23.19
N LEU A 79 7.37 -1.42 22.53
CA LEU A 79 6.42 -1.15 21.47
C LEU A 79 7.05 -1.48 20.12
N LYS A 80 6.39 -2.31 19.31
CA LYS A 80 6.82 -2.61 17.95
C LYS A 80 6.22 -1.60 16.97
N LEU A 81 6.86 -1.38 15.84
CA LEU A 81 6.41 -0.45 14.79
C LEU A 81 4.96 -0.73 14.34
N LYS A 82 4.60 -2.01 14.19
CA LYS A 82 3.26 -2.45 13.77
C LYS A 82 2.18 -2.25 14.85
N ASP A 83 2.58 -2.19 16.13
CA ASP A 83 1.63 -1.98 17.22
C ASP A 83 1.22 -0.50 17.33
N LEU A 84 2.06 0.42 16.84
CA LEU A 84 1.80 1.85 16.84
C LEU A 84 0.73 2.22 15.80
N ILE A 85 0.95 1.82 14.57
CA ILE A 85 0.02 2.06 13.46
C ILE A 85 0.22 1.00 12.37
N HIS A 86 -0.87 0.58 11.77
CA HIS A 86 -0.87 -0.33 10.63
C HIS A 86 -1.31 0.42 9.38
N PHE A 87 -0.43 0.44 8.38
CA PHE A 87 -0.72 1.13 7.13
C PHE A 87 -1.54 0.26 6.17
N ALA A 88 -2.38 0.90 5.36
CA ALA A 88 -3.25 0.21 4.43
C ALA A 88 -2.49 -0.59 3.34
N TRP A 89 -1.26 -0.18 3.03
CA TRP A 89 -0.41 -0.87 2.04
C TRP A 89 0.38 -2.05 2.64
N GLU A 90 0.46 -2.15 3.97
CA GLU A 90 1.03 -3.32 4.60
C GLU A 90 0.09 -4.50 4.36
N LYS A 91 0.60 -5.54 3.73
CA LYS A 91 -0.13 -6.80 3.68
C LYS A 91 -0.44 -7.16 5.12
N LYS A 92 -1.74 -7.28 5.44
CA LYS A 92 -2.11 -7.92 6.70
C LYS A 92 -1.27 -9.18 6.73
N ASP A 93 -0.40 -9.29 7.72
CA ASP A 93 0.22 -10.58 8.01
C ASP A 93 -0.99 -11.49 8.23
N VAL A 94 -1.46 -12.09 7.14
CA VAL A 94 -2.27 -13.28 7.27
C VAL A 94 -1.34 -14.11 8.14
N LYS A 95 -1.63 -14.17 9.42
CA LYS A 95 -1.14 -15.24 10.25
C LYS A 95 -1.51 -16.42 9.37
N LYS A 96 -0.54 -16.94 8.61
CA LYS A 96 -0.61 -18.28 8.16
C LYS A 96 -0.76 -18.99 9.48
N GLY A 97 -2.03 -19.06 9.93
CA GLY A 97 -2.38 -20.04 10.89
C GLY A 97 -1.82 -21.26 10.21
N TYR A 98 -0.62 -21.61 10.60
CA TYR A 98 -0.32 -23.00 10.60
C TYR A 98 -1.54 -23.52 11.33
N ASN A 99 -2.55 -23.92 10.59
CA ASN A 99 -3.42 -24.96 11.01
C ASN A 99 -2.43 -26.05 11.37
N LYS A 100 -1.89 -25.90 12.57
CA LYS A 100 -1.19 -26.97 13.27
C LYS A 100 -2.15 -28.10 13.06
N LEU A 101 -1.79 -28.97 12.13
CA LEU A 101 -2.56 -30.06 11.65
C LEU A 101 -3.40 -30.58 12.80
N LYS A 102 -4.58 -30.01 13.01
CA LYS A 102 -5.60 -30.59 13.87
C LYS A 102 -5.92 -31.99 13.38
N ASN A 103 -5.45 -32.29 12.17
CA ASN A 103 -5.71 -33.52 11.45
C ASN A 103 -4.43 -34.17 10.89
N LYS A 104 -3.32 -34.14 11.63
CA LYS A 104 -2.20 -35.03 11.29
C LYS A 104 -2.68 -36.47 11.12
N ALA A 105 -3.63 -36.89 11.96
CA ALA A 105 -4.29 -38.18 11.87
C ALA A 105 -5.15 -38.33 10.60
N GLU A 106 -5.93 -37.32 10.20
CA GLU A 106 -6.71 -37.33 8.95
C GLU A 106 -5.83 -37.29 7.70
N TYR A 107 -4.72 -36.57 7.75
CA TYR A 107 -3.79 -36.53 6.63
C TYR A 107 -3.07 -37.84 6.43
N ILE A 108 -2.66 -38.49 7.52
CA ILE A 108 -2.06 -39.86 7.49
C ILE A 108 -3.10 -40.85 6.96
N LYS A 109 -4.35 -40.76 7.44
CA LYS A 109 -5.44 -41.65 6.97
C LYS A 109 -5.71 -41.51 5.48
N LYS A 110 -5.70 -40.29 4.95
CA LYS A 110 -5.84 -40.04 3.50
C LYS A 110 -4.66 -40.55 2.68
N LEU A 111 -3.45 -40.52 3.21
CA LEU A 111 -2.29 -41.07 2.52
C LEU A 111 -2.32 -42.63 2.52
N GLU A 112 -2.84 -43.23 3.56
CA GLU A 112 -3.00 -44.69 3.64
C GLU A 112 -4.13 -45.18 2.70
N ASP A 113 -5.20 -44.41 2.53
CA ASP A 113 -6.32 -44.76 1.62
C ASP A 113 -5.94 -44.57 0.13
N HIS A 114 -4.97 -43.72 -0.21
CA HIS A 114 -4.47 -43.57 -1.56
C HIS A 114 -3.30 -44.47 -1.94
N GLY A 115 -2.80 -45.26 -1.00
CA GLY A 115 -1.70 -46.19 -1.19
C GLY A 115 -2.11 -47.64 -1.45
N LYS A 116 -3.42 -47.89 -1.68
CA LYS A 116 -3.94 -49.22 -2.04
C LYS A 116 -4.42 -49.30 -3.46
#